data_79794704a689df1c7586c4a9d2c9fc3b
#
_entry.id   79794704a689df1c7586c4a9d2c9fc3b
#
_cell.length_a   1.000
_cell.length_b   1.000
_cell.length_c   1.000
_cell.angle_alpha   90.00
_cell.angle_beta   90.00
_cell.angle_gamma   90.00
#
_symmetry.space_group_name_H-M   'P 1'
#
loop_
_entity.id
_entity.type
_entity.pdbx_description
1 polymer ?
#
loop_
_entity_poly.entity_id
_entity_poly.type
_entity_poly.pdbx_seq_one_letter_code
_entity_poly.pdbx_strand_id
1 'polypeptide(L)'
;MKPNIQRRQLLKTVGAFFMVYGLDIHAENLSLSAPSRSETETLSAFLDVLIPRDQYSGSATDCQVDKQIWSLAESSENFRRLLALGCEGLNATDGSPFSELSYQQQYKLASWMAESDWNHVPRRFYEIVRQTALSLYYAQPETWQGLSISAPPQPNGYPPPWK
;
A
#
# COMPACT_ATOMS: atom_id res chain seq x y z
N MET A 1 -18.44 31.37 -2.38
CA MET A 1 -18.28 29.91 -2.50
C MET A 1 -17.61 29.63 -3.84
N LYS A 2 -16.29 29.43 -3.88
CA LYS A 2 -15.55 29.16 -5.13
C LYS A 2 -15.31 27.66 -5.20
N PRO A 3 -15.86 26.94 -6.20
CA PRO A 3 -15.67 25.51 -6.29
C PRO A 3 -14.40 25.14 -7.06
N ASN A 4 -13.49 24.43 -6.37
CA ASN A 4 -12.96 23.16 -6.85
C ASN A 4 -12.28 23.05 -8.22
N ILE A 5 -11.52 24.08 -8.65
CA ILE A 5 -10.68 23.95 -9.84
C ILE A 5 -9.49 23.02 -9.56
N GLN A 6 -8.96 23.02 -8.35
CA GLN A 6 -7.81 22.18 -7.96
C GLN A 6 -8.16 20.68 -7.92
N ARG A 7 -9.38 20.29 -7.48
CA ARG A 7 -9.82 18.88 -7.48
C ARG A 7 -9.88 18.26 -8.88
N ARG A 8 -10.37 19.04 -9.88
CA ARG A 8 -10.48 18.56 -11.27
C ARG A 8 -9.13 18.43 -11.96
N GLN A 9 -8.16 19.28 -11.62
CA GLN A 9 -6.82 19.20 -12.18
C GLN A 9 -6.01 18.05 -11.59
N LEU A 10 -6.07 17.84 -10.26
CA LEU A 10 -5.42 16.70 -9.59
C LEU A 10 -5.93 15.36 -10.12
N LEU A 11 -7.25 15.20 -10.25
CA LEU A 11 -7.85 13.98 -10.79
C LEU A 11 -7.52 13.75 -12.28
N LYS A 12 -7.31 14.80 -13.06
CA LYS A 12 -6.95 14.67 -14.48
C LYS A 12 -5.51 14.26 -14.67
N THR A 13 -4.58 14.73 -13.84
CA THR A 13 -3.15 14.35 -13.91
C THR A 13 -2.93 12.91 -13.45
N VAL A 14 -3.57 12.50 -12.38
CA VAL A 14 -3.52 11.10 -11.90
C VAL A 14 -4.14 10.15 -12.91
N GLY A 15 -5.32 10.46 -13.43
CA GLY A 15 -5.99 9.64 -14.43
C GLY A 15 -5.22 9.54 -15.75
N ALA A 16 -4.55 10.62 -16.17
CA ALA A 16 -3.77 10.63 -17.40
C ALA A 16 -2.50 9.78 -17.30
N PHE A 17 -1.82 9.80 -16.16
CA PHE A 17 -0.62 9.01 -15.94
C PHE A 17 -0.92 7.50 -16.03
N PHE A 18 -1.97 7.04 -15.35
CA PHE A 18 -2.35 5.62 -15.40
C PHE A 18 -3.01 5.18 -16.73
N MET A 19 -3.59 6.09 -17.50
CA MET A 19 -4.10 5.78 -18.85
C MET A 19 -2.98 5.62 -19.88
N VAL A 20 -1.92 6.41 -19.81
CA VAL A 20 -0.79 6.33 -20.76
C VAL A 20 -0.01 5.03 -20.58
N TYR A 21 0.10 4.51 -19.35
CA TYR A 21 0.82 3.25 -19.07
C TYR A 21 -0.03 1.98 -19.24
N GLY A 22 -1.30 2.10 -19.63
CA GLY A 22 -2.17 0.96 -19.97
C GLY A 22 -1.94 0.38 -21.37
N LEU A 23 -1.15 1.04 -22.19
CA LEU A 23 -0.85 0.63 -23.57
C LEU A 23 0.68 0.49 -23.72
N ASP A 24 1.13 -0.72 -23.96
CA ASP A 24 2.50 -1.10 -24.27
C ASP A 24 3.52 -1.10 -23.13
N ILE A 25 3.26 -1.90 -22.09
CA ILE A 25 4.38 -2.39 -21.28
C ILE A 25 5.05 -3.51 -22.09
N HIS A 26 6.03 -3.13 -22.91
CA HIS A 26 7.03 -4.07 -23.37
C HIS A 26 7.67 -4.68 -22.13
N ALA A 27 7.56 -6.00 -22.03
CA ALA A 27 8.17 -6.79 -20.94
C ALA A 27 9.70 -6.85 -21.14
N GLU A 28 10.36 -5.69 -21.17
CA GLU A 28 11.81 -5.63 -21.12
C GLU A 28 12.23 -5.68 -19.65
N ASN A 29 12.70 -6.87 -19.26
CA ASN A 29 13.62 -7.11 -18.14
C ASN A 29 13.66 -6.02 -17.04
N LEU A 30 12.55 -5.86 -16.30
CA LEU A 30 12.65 -5.34 -14.95
C LEU A 30 13.36 -6.45 -14.17
N SER A 31 14.70 -6.42 -14.21
CA SER A 31 15.49 -7.26 -13.32
C SER A 31 14.93 -7.03 -11.92
N LEU A 32 14.81 -8.08 -11.13
CA LEU A 32 14.43 -8.04 -9.71
C LEU A 32 15.52 -7.30 -8.91
N SER A 33 15.73 -6.02 -9.24
CA SER A 33 16.63 -5.16 -8.49
C SER A 33 16.01 -4.87 -7.12
N ALA A 34 16.86 -4.70 -6.13
CA ALA A 34 16.42 -4.21 -4.82
C ALA A 34 15.57 -2.94 -4.98
N PRO A 35 14.57 -2.72 -4.12
CA PRO A 35 13.73 -1.53 -4.18
C PRO A 35 14.61 -0.28 -4.08
N SER A 36 14.30 0.73 -4.88
CA SER A 36 14.93 2.04 -4.78
C SER A 36 14.56 2.70 -3.44
N ARG A 37 15.39 3.67 -3.03
CA ARG A 37 15.09 4.45 -1.83
C ARG A 37 13.73 5.15 -1.93
N SER A 38 13.42 5.74 -3.09
CA SER A 38 12.13 6.40 -3.32
C SER A 38 10.94 5.44 -3.22
N GLU A 39 11.05 4.22 -3.78
CA GLU A 39 9.99 3.20 -3.64
C GLU A 39 9.80 2.81 -2.17
N THR A 40 10.89 2.65 -1.43
CA THR A 40 10.83 2.30 0.00
C THR A 40 10.14 3.39 0.82
N GLU A 41 10.55 4.64 0.66
CA GLU A 41 9.97 5.79 1.36
C GLU A 41 8.48 5.98 1.01
N THR A 42 8.12 5.81 -0.26
CA THR A 42 6.73 5.90 -0.73
C THR A 42 5.85 4.80 -0.16
N LEU A 43 6.30 3.55 -0.20
CA LEU A 43 5.54 2.44 0.36
C LEU A 43 5.36 2.60 1.87
N SER A 44 6.40 2.98 2.61
CA SER A 44 6.34 3.21 4.05
C SER A 44 5.32 4.29 4.39
N ALA A 45 5.36 5.44 3.72
CA ALA A 45 4.38 6.51 3.91
C ALA A 45 2.94 6.07 3.56
N PHE A 46 2.76 5.30 2.48
CA PHE A 46 1.46 4.78 2.09
C PHE A 46 0.89 3.81 3.13
N LEU A 47 1.73 2.94 3.67
CA LEU A 47 1.34 1.99 4.72
C LEU A 47 0.92 2.69 6.01
N ASP A 48 1.60 3.77 6.40
CA ASP A 48 1.25 4.55 7.60
C ASP A 48 -0.05 5.36 7.40
N VAL A 49 -0.44 5.65 6.16
CA VAL A 49 -1.79 6.19 5.87
C VAL A 49 -2.85 5.12 6.04
N LEU A 50 -2.57 3.86 5.68
CA LEU A 50 -3.52 2.75 5.80
C LEU A 50 -3.67 2.25 7.23
N ILE A 51 -2.57 2.21 7.97
CA ILE A 51 -2.50 1.71 9.36
C ILE A 51 -1.71 2.75 10.18
N PRO A 52 -2.36 3.85 10.56
CA PRO A 52 -1.72 4.88 11.36
C PRO A 52 -1.50 4.41 12.80
N ARG A 53 -0.53 5.01 13.47
CA ARG A 53 -0.33 4.82 14.91
C ARG A 53 -1.56 5.31 15.68
N ASP A 54 -1.95 4.56 16.68
CA ASP A 54 -2.98 4.95 17.64
C ASP A 54 -2.43 4.91 19.10
N GLN A 55 -3.32 5.07 20.06
CA GLN A 55 -2.93 5.06 21.48
C GLN A 55 -2.56 3.67 22.02
N TYR A 56 -2.85 2.60 21.29
CA TYR A 56 -2.66 1.22 21.73
C TYR A 56 -1.58 0.50 20.94
N SER A 57 -1.38 0.88 19.68
CA SER A 57 -0.48 0.16 18.77
C SER A 57 0.30 1.11 17.86
N GLY A 58 1.48 0.66 17.41
CA GLY A 58 2.32 1.38 16.46
C GLY A 58 1.71 1.44 15.07
N SER A 59 2.25 2.31 14.21
CA SER A 59 1.90 2.34 12.78
C SER A 59 2.41 1.09 12.05
N ALA A 60 2.04 0.95 10.77
CA ALA A 60 2.56 -0.14 9.94
C ALA A 60 4.09 -0.18 9.91
N THR A 61 4.75 0.98 9.79
CA THR A 61 6.22 1.07 9.76
C THR A 61 6.85 0.81 11.13
N ASP A 62 6.21 1.21 12.22
CA ASP A 62 6.65 0.87 13.59
C ASP A 62 6.71 -0.65 13.78
N CYS A 63 5.76 -1.37 13.21
CA CYS A 63 5.68 -2.83 13.23
C CYS A 63 6.44 -3.49 12.07
N GLN A 64 7.26 -2.73 11.33
CA GLN A 64 8.11 -3.21 10.23
C GLN A 64 7.34 -3.94 9.10
N VAL A 65 6.08 -3.61 8.89
CA VAL A 65 5.24 -4.22 7.85
C VAL A 65 5.78 -3.91 6.45
N ASP A 66 6.33 -2.73 6.26
CA ASP A 66 7.00 -2.30 5.02
C ASP A 66 8.15 -3.24 4.63
N LYS A 67 9.01 -3.61 5.57
CA LYS A 67 10.12 -4.55 5.34
C LYS A 67 9.61 -5.95 5.00
N GLN A 68 8.55 -6.40 5.68
CA GLN A 68 7.95 -7.70 5.42
C GLN A 68 7.31 -7.76 4.02
N ILE A 69 6.65 -6.67 3.57
CA ILE A 69 6.08 -6.57 2.22
C ILE A 69 7.20 -6.65 1.16
N TRP A 70 8.32 -5.94 1.36
CA TRP A 70 9.45 -6.04 0.44
C TRP A 70 10.04 -7.44 0.40
N SER A 71 10.18 -8.10 1.55
CA SER A 71 10.65 -9.50 1.59
C SER A 71 9.70 -10.46 0.85
N LEU A 72 8.38 -10.28 0.98
CA LEU A 72 7.41 -11.05 0.18
C LEU A 72 7.56 -10.78 -1.32
N ALA A 73 7.86 -9.54 -1.70
CA ALA A 73 8.04 -9.15 -3.09
C ALA A 73 9.28 -9.79 -3.74
N GLU A 74 10.31 -10.15 -2.97
CA GLU A 74 11.48 -10.88 -3.47
C GLU A 74 11.11 -12.26 -4.05
N SER A 75 10.05 -12.89 -3.53
CA SER A 75 9.60 -14.20 -3.96
C SER A 75 8.54 -14.16 -5.08
N SER A 76 8.07 -12.97 -5.49
CA SER A 76 6.97 -12.80 -6.45
C SER A 76 7.21 -11.62 -7.38
N GLU A 77 7.64 -11.91 -8.61
CA GLU A 77 7.88 -10.89 -9.65
C GLU A 77 6.65 -10.02 -9.92
N ASN A 78 5.47 -10.62 -10.01
CA ASN A 78 4.23 -9.88 -10.23
C ASN A 78 3.91 -8.92 -9.08
N PHE A 79 4.16 -9.35 -7.85
CA PHE A 79 3.95 -8.50 -6.68
C PHE A 79 4.99 -7.37 -6.64
N ARG A 80 6.26 -7.67 -6.89
CA ARG A 80 7.33 -6.67 -6.99
C ARG A 80 7.02 -5.61 -8.05
N ARG A 81 6.55 -6.06 -9.23
CA ARG A 81 6.13 -5.17 -10.31
C ARG A 81 4.93 -4.29 -9.93
N LEU A 82 3.94 -4.86 -9.23
CA LEU A 82 2.80 -4.09 -8.73
C LEU A 82 3.24 -2.99 -7.75
N LEU A 83 4.17 -3.30 -6.82
CA LEU A 83 4.72 -2.33 -5.89
C LEU A 83 5.45 -1.20 -6.62
N ALA A 84 6.30 -1.52 -7.60
CA ALA A 84 7.02 -0.52 -8.39
C ALA A 84 6.06 0.43 -9.11
N LEU A 85 5.08 -0.12 -9.85
CA LEU A 85 4.10 0.68 -10.58
C LEU A 85 3.23 1.53 -9.64
N GLY A 86 2.84 0.99 -8.49
CA GLY A 86 2.05 1.73 -7.51
C GLY A 86 2.82 2.89 -6.89
N CYS A 87 4.08 2.67 -6.49
CA CYS A 87 4.95 3.71 -5.94
C CYS A 87 5.28 4.78 -6.99
N GLU A 88 5.57 4.38 -8.24
CA GLU A 88 5.78 5.32 -9.34
C GLU A 88 4.55 6.20 -9.56
N GLY A 89 3.36 5.58 -9.61
CA GLY A 89 2.11 6.32 -9.77
C GLY A 89 1.82 7.30 -8.62
N LEU A 90 2.09 6.93 -7.38
CA LEU A 90 1.95 7.81 -6.23
C LEU A 90 2.90 9.01 -6.31
N ASN A 91 4.15 8.79 -6.73
CA ASN A 91 5.15 9.85 -6.85
C ASN A 91 4.94 10.78 -8.06
N ALA A 92 4.20 10.34 -9.07
CA ALA A 92 3.94 11.14 -10.27
C ALA A 92 2.81 12.17 -10.09
N THR A 93 2.14 12.19 -8.94
CA THR A 93 0.82 12.85 -8.81
C THR A 93 0.89 14.35 -8.63
N ASP A 94 1.91 14.89 -7.97
CA ASP A 94 1.91 16.31 -7.53
C ASP A 94 3.29 16.99 -7.68
N GLY A 95 4.19 16.42 -8.45
CA GLY A 95 5.56 16.96 -8.64
C GLY A 95 6.48 16.85 -7.43
N SER A 96 5.97 16.32 -6.31
CA SER A 96 6.72 15.99 -5.09
C SER A 96 6.53 14.50 -4.76
N PRO A 97 7.54 13.85 -4.16
CA PRO A 97 7.41 12.48 -3.68
C PRO A 97 6.20 12.33 -2.74
N PHE A 98 5.49 11.22 -2.85
CA PHE A 98 4.33 10.94 -1.98
C PHE A 98 4.66 11.03 -0.49
N SER A 99 5.86 10.61 -0.09
CA SER A 99 6.34 10.68 1.29
C SER A 99 6.48 12.10 1.84
N GLU A 100 6.62 13.11 0.96
CA GLU A 100 6.75 14.52 1.35
C GLU A 100 5.40 15.27 1.38
N LEU A 101 4.33 14.63 0.90
CA LEU A 101 2.99 15.22 0.93
C LEU A 101 2.45 15.28 2.37
N SER A 102 1.58 16.26 2.64
CA SER A 102 0.87 16.30 3.90
C SER A 102 -0.04 15.08 4.06
N TYR A 103 -0.28 14.64 5.30
CA TYR A 103 -1.16 13.51 5.60
C TYR A 103 -2.54 13.62 4.91
N GLN A 104 -3.10 14.83 4.84
CA GLN A 104 -4.39 15.03 4.15
C GLN A 104 -4.31 14.77 2.64
N GLN A 105 -3.20 15.11 2.00
CA GLN A 105 -2.99 14.83 0.57
C GLN A 105 -2.77 13.32 0.35
N GLN A 106 -1.93 12.70 1.17
CA GLN A 106 -1.70 11.26 1.14
C GLN A 106 -3.02 10.48 1.32
N TYR A 107 -3.81 10.84 2.34
CA TYR A 107 -5.11 10.22 2.60
C TYR A 107 -6.10 10.38 1.43
N LYS A 108 -6.14 11.57 0.81
CA LYS A 108 -6.98 11.81 -0.38
C LYS A 108 -6.59 10.93 -1.55
N LEU A 109 -5.29 10.75 -1.80
CA LEU A 109 -4.78 9.87 -2.85
C LEU A 109 -5.12 8.40 -2.55
N ALA A 110 -4.89 7.94 -1.34
CA ALA A 110 -5.26 6.59 -0.93
C ALA A 110 -6.78 6.34 -1.07
N SER A 111 -7.62 7.30 -0.66
CA SER A 111 -9.08 7.22 -0.82
C SER A 111 -9.51 7.18 -2.29
N TRP A 112 -8.88 7.99 -3.15
CA TRP A 112 -9.15 7.94 -4.58
C TRP A 112 -8.77 6.58 -5.18
N MET A 113 -7.63 6.00 -4.78
CA MET A 113 -7.24 4.65 -5.22
C MET A 113 -8.27 3.60 -4.79
N ALA A 114 -8.78 3.72 -3.56
CA ALA A 114 -9.81 2.84 -3.02
C ALA A 114 -11.16 2.92 -3.76
N GLU A 115 -11.47 4.04 -4.40
CA GLU A 115 -12.70 4.27 -5.15
C GLU A 115 -12.54 4.08 -6.66
N SER A 116 -11.30 3.83 -7.14
CA SER A 116 -10.98 3.64 -8.55
C SER A 116 -11.59 2.34 -9.10
N ASP A 117 -11.71 2.24 -10.44
CA ASP A 117 -12.19 1.02 -11.08
C ASP A 117 -11.24 -0.16 -10.81
N TRP A 118 -11.83 -1.33 -10.55
CA TRP A 118 -11.11 -2.57 -10.19
C TRP A 118 -10.11 -3.02 -11.27
N ASN A 119 -10.35 -2.71 -12.53
CA ASN A 119 -9.47 -3.09 -13.64
C ASN A 119 -8.23 -2.21 -13.74
N HIS A 120 -8.14 -1.14 -12.98
CA HIS A 120 -7.03 -0.20 -12.99
C HIS A 120 -5.97 -0.53 -11.93
N VAL A 121 -4.71 -0.24 -12.27
CA VAL A 121 -3.56 -0.47 -11.39
C VAL A 121 -3.70 0.18 -10.01
N PRO A 122 -4.17 1.44 -9.87
CA PRO A 122 -4.32 2.08 -8.57
C PRO A 122 -5.20 1.27 -7.60
N ARG A 123 -6.35 0.79 -8.07
CA ARG A 123 -7.26 0.00 -7.25
C ARG A 123 -6.64 -1.33 -6.83
N ARG A 124 -5.99 -2.02 -7.76
CA ARG A 124 -5.32 -3.30 -7.48
C ARG A 124 -4.18 -3.14 -6.50
N PHE A 125 -3.37 -2.10 -6.70
CA PHE A 125 -2.29 -1.78 -5.76
C PHE A 125 -2.85 -1.52 -4.36
N TYR A 126 -3.84 -0.63 -4.23
CA TYR A 126 -4.49 -0.33 -2.96
C TYR A 126 -4.98 -1.59 -2.24
N GLU A 127 -5.78 -2.42 -2.91
CA GLU A 127 -6.39 -3.60 -2.29
C GLU A 127 -5.35 -4.66 -1.91
N ILE A 128 -4.43 -4.99 -2.80
CA ILE A 128 -3.44 -6.04 -2.53
C ILE A 128 -2.49 -5.60 -1.42
N VAL A 129 -2.00 -4.36 -1.48
CA VAL A 129 -1.10 -3.84 -0.43
C VAL A 129 -1.83 -3.73 0.90
N ARG A 130 -3.07 -3.21 0.92
CA ARG A 130 -3.88 -3.11 2.14
C ARG A 130 -4.14 -4.48 2.76
N GLN A 131 -4.58 -5.46 1.99
CA GLN A 131 -4.86 -6.81 2.52
C GLN A 131 -3.59 -7.46 3.05
N THR A 132 -2.49 -7.36 2.32
CA THR A 132 -1.19 -7.90 2.74
C THR A 132 -0.72 -7.21 4.02
N ALA A 133 -0.78 -5.87 4.07
CA ALA A 133 -0.37 -5.09 5.24
C ALA A 133 -1.19 -5.45 6.48
N LEU A 134 -2.52 -5.51 6.37
CA LEU A 134 -3.38 -5.90 7.50
C LEU A 134 -3.10 -7.33 7.98
N SER A 135 -2.86 -8.26 7.06
CA SER A 135 -2.53 -9.64 7.41
C SER A 135 -1.21 -9.73 8.17
N LEU A 136 -0.17 -9.02 7.72
CA LEU A 136 1.14 -8.99 8.38
C LEU A 136 1.08 -8.24 9.73
N TYR A 137 0.34 -7.14 9.78
CA TYR A 137 0.20 -6.32 10.98
C TYR A 137 -0.49 -7.11 12.10
N TYR A 138 -1.68 -7.66 11.82
CA TYR A 138 -2.44 -8.42 12.84
C TYR A 138 -1.92 -9.85 13.08
N ALA A 139 -0.91 -10.31 12.33
CA ALA A 139 -0.16 -11.51 12.71
C ALA A 139 0.78 -11.28 13.91
N GLN A 140 1.03 -10.03 14.28
CA GLN A 140 1.95 -9.65 15.36
C GLN A 140 1.17 -9.43 16.65
N PRO A 141 1.43 -10.19 17.75
CA PRO A 141 0.69 -10.07 19.01
C PRO A 141 0.73 -8.68 19.65
N GLU A 142 1.81 -7.93 19.42
CA GLU A 142 1.99 -6.57 19.91
C GLU A 142 0.96 -5.56 19.37
N THR A 143 0.36 -5.86 18.22
CA THR A 143 -0.69 -5.01 17.61
C THR A 143 -2.09 -5.26 18.16
N TRP A 144 -2.24 -6.26 19.02
CA TRP A 144 -3.53 -6.61 19.62
C TRP A 144 -3.85 -5.82 20.89
N GLN A 145 -2.95 -4.96 21.33
CA GLN A 145 -3.19 -4.07 22.46
C GLN A 145 -4.41 -3.18 22.16
N GLY A 146 -5.38 -3.17 23.07
CA GLY A 146 -6.66 -2.49 22.86
C GLY A 146 -7.77 -3.34 22.21
N LEU A 147 -7.40 -4.48 21.62
CA LEU A 147 -8.37 -5.44 21.13
C LEU A 147 -8.62 -6.48 22.20
N SER A 148 -9.47 -6.62 22.98
CA SER A 148 -9.68 -7.62 24.07
C SER A 148 -9.32 -9.08 23.68
N ILE A 149 -8.19 -9.25 22.98
CA ILE A 149 -7.66 -10.50 22.44
C ILE A 149 -6.31 -10.75 23.12
N SER A 150 -6.22 -11.87 23.87
CA SER A 150 -5.00 -12.25 24.59
C SER A 150 -4.20 -13.37 23.90
N ALA A 151 -4.81 -14.06 22.95
CA ALA A 151 -4.19 -15.15 22.21
C ALA A 151 -4.87 -15.35 20.86
N PRO A 152 -4.19 -15.97 19.87
CA PRO A 152 -4.84 -16.37 18.63
C PRO A 152 -6.06 -17.26 18.92
N PRO A 153 -7.12 -17.21 18.08
CA PRO A 153 -8.34 -18.01 18.28
C PRO A 153 -8.08 -19.51 18.42
N GLN A 154 -6.97 -19.98 17.90
CA GLN A 154 -6.55 -21.39 17.94
C GLN A 154 -5.04 -21.53 18.06
N PRO A 155 -4.46 -21.23 19.23
CA PRO A 155 -3.01 -21.25 19.42
C PRO A 155 -2.38 -22.64 19.20
N ASN A 156 -3.17 -23.71 19.35
CA ASN A 156 -2.73 -25.11 19.19
C ASN A 156 -3.22 -25.75 17.87
N GLY A 157 -3.78 -24.98 16.96
CA GLY A 157 -4.41 -25.49 15.75
C GLY A 157 -5.70 -26.27 16.00
N TYR A 158 -6.30 -26.80 14.94
CA TYR A 158 -7.43 -27.71 15.06
C TYR A 158 -6.95 -29.11 15.47
N PRO A 159 -7.43 -29.70 16.57
CA PRO A 159 -7.19 -31.13 16.79
C PRO A 159 -7.78 -31.90 15.61
N PRO A 160 -7.10 -32.94 15.10
CA PRO A 160 -7.62 -33.75 14.01
C PRO A 160 -8.97 -34.32 14.38
N PRO A 161 -10.02 -34.17 13.52
CA PRO A 161 -11.37 -34.61 13.85
C PRO A 161 -11.55 -36.14 13.82
N TRP A 162 -10.51 -36.84 13.42
CA TRP A 162 -10.47 -38.29 13.28
C TRP A 162 -9.45 -38.88 14.25
N LYS A 163 -9.94 -39.37 15.33
CA LYS A 163 -9.31 -40.43 16.10
C LYS A 163 -10.07 -41.71 15.83
#